data_8c1fd7cc4e90458ef56b4874d508def2
#
_entry.id   8c1fd7cc4e90458ef56b4874d508def2
#
_cell.length_a   1.000
_cell.length_b   1.000
_cell.length_c   1.000
_cell.angle_alpha   90.00
_cell.angle_beta   90.00
_cell.angle_gamma   90.00
#
_symmetry.space_group_name_H-M   'P 1'
#
loop_
_entity.id
_entity.type
_entity.pdbx_description
1 polymer ?
#
loop_
_entity_poly.entity_id
_entity_poly.type
_entity_poly.pdbx_seq_one_letter_code
_entity_poly.pdbx_strand_id
1 'polypeptide(L)'
;MMKIPLFPDYSMTIILLKIITGMPIADFKNMWNTIWGLRGTPQNTVDWTNPDEWIDQRLLGKDKEIANKIWQRSNRNVNPRWTRGCQFLISGYNLISEDNGTFQLTDAGKDFVSNPISDVVKRIDIEEGLIQILRQLSLIERGKRADLLVEWEEYTKYHSNIKQDSVRKDYLRRRLANLVDRKYVKRNGVTYCITDKGLNYLRSAEDTNPNPTINKENRLNRDIEFFNKEQRILLKKFLSETTPYRFENIIKDLLSAMGYDDVKVTSPTNDKGVDVTGISQNGITTVKEVIQVKRNTNSNVTRPVLDALRGCLHRFD
;
A
#
# COMPACT_ATOMS: atom_id res chain seq x y z
N MET A 1 -0.18 -9.42 14.53
CA MET A 1 0.48 -10.06 13.34
C MET A 1 -0.60 -10.36 12.32
N MET A 2 -0.37 -10.03 11.06
CA MET A 2 -1.32 -10.24 9.96
C MET A 2 -1.65 -11.72 9.80
N LYS A 3 -2.96 -12.04 9.77
CA LYS A 3 -3.47 -13.42 9.77
C LYS A 3 -4.11 -13.84 8.45
N ILE A 4 -4.59 -12.86 7.65
CA ILE A 4 -5.47 -13.13 6.52
C ILE A 4 -4.72 -12.99 5.19
N PRO A 5 -4.37 -14.12 4.54
CA PRO A 5 -3.62 -14.09 3.28
C PRO A 5 -4.46 -13.57 2.10
N LEU A 6 -5.70 -14.02 2.00
CA LEU A 6 -6.64 -13.64 0.92
C LEU A 6 -7.62 -12.59 1.44
N PHE A 7 -7.10 -11.41 1.83
CA PHE A 7 -7.91 -10.37 2.46
C PHE A 7 -9.09 -9.96 1.57
N PRO A 8 -10.36 -10.12 2.04
CA PRO A 8 -11.56 -9.88 1.24
C PRO A 8 -12.04 -8.44 1.35
N ASP A 9 -12.98 -8.08 0.48
CA ASP A 9 -13.78 -6.89 0.67
C ASP A 9 -14.79 -7.11 1.82
N TYR A 10 -14.97 -6.09 2.66
CA TYR A 10 -15.86 -6.21 3.82
C TYR A 10 -17.34 -6.30 3.40
N SER A 11 -17.72 -5.61 2.33
CA SER A 11 -19.06 -5.72 1.75
C SER A 11 -19.41 -7.18 1.43
N MET A 12 -18.51 -7.91 0.77
CA MET A 12 -18.69 -9.34 0.46
C MET A 12 -18.77 -10.20 1.72
N THR A 13 -17.91 -9.91 2.71
CA THR A 13 -17.88 -10.66 3.96
C THR A 13 -19.16 -10.47 4.77
N ILE A 14 -19.68 -9.23 4.85
CA ILE A 14 -20.95 -8.91 5.52
C ILE A 14 -22.11 -9.64 4.86
N ILE A 15 -22.17 -9.63 3.52
CA ILE A 15 -23.20 -10.33 2.77
C ILE A 15 -23.14 -11.84 3.06
N LEU A 16 -21.94 -12.43 3.00
CA LEU A 16 -21.76 -13.86 3.28
C LEU A 16 -22.20 -14.21 4.71
N LEU A 17 -21.79 -13.44 5.72
CA LEU A 17 -22.18 -13.64 7.13
C LEU A 17 -23.71 -13.67 7.28
N LYS A 18 -24.41 -12.68 6.68
CA LYS A 18 -25.88 -12.62 6.71
C LYS A 18 -26.55 -13.83 6.06
N ILE A 19 -25.93 -14.41 5.03
CA ILE A 19 -26.48 -15.56 4.30
C ILE A 19 -26.28 -16.86 5.06
N ILE A 20 -25.08 -17.06 5.64
CA ILE A 20 -24.73 -18.32 6.30
C ILE A 20 -25.23 -18.41 7.74
N THR A 21 -25.57 -17.29 8.39
CA THR A 21 -26.14 -17.30 9.74
C THR A 21 -27.42 -18.12 9.77
N GLY A 22 -27.53 -19.06 10.72
CA GLY A 22 -28.60 -20.05 10.84
C GLY A 22 -28.50 -21.25 9.88
N MET A 23 -27.45 -21.29 9.03
CA MET A 23 -27.23 -22.41 8.11
C MET A 23 -26.51 -23.56 8.84
N PRO A 24 -26.86 -24.84 8.58
CA PRO A 24 -26.07 -25.98 9.06
C PRO A 24 -24.63 -25.92 8.57
N ILE A 25 -23.69 -26.06 9.49
CA ILE A 25 -22.26 -25.96 9.19
C ILE A 25 -21.82 -27.05 8.21
N ALA A 26 -22.33 -28.27 8.41
CA ALA A 26 -22.03 -29.41 7.54
C ALA A 26 -22.42 -29.12 6.08
N ASP A 27 -23.55 -28.50 5.85
CA ASP A 27 -24.06 -28.19 4.53
C ASP A 27 -23.16 -27.19 3.79
N PHE A 28 -22.76 -26.12 4.47
CA PHE A 28 -21.85 -25.13 3.89
C PHE A 28 -20.48 -25.74 3.60
N LYS A 29 -19.94 -26.56 4.53
CA LYS A 29 -18.66 -27.26 4.32
C LYS A 29 -18.72 -28.24 3.16
N ASN A 30 -19.80 -29.02 3.04
CA ASN A 30 -19.99 -29.96 1.95
C ASN A 30 -20.04 -29.24 0.58
N MET A 31 -20.89 -28.23 0.43
CA MET A 31 -20.92 -27.41 -0.78
C MET A 31 -19.52 -26.90 -1.14
N TRP A 32 -18.79 -26.38 -0.17
CA TRP A 32 -17.47 -25.82 -0.43
C TRP A 32 -16.45 -26.88 -0.85
N ASN A 33 -16.47 -28.06 -0.22
CA ASN A 33 -15.63 -29.21 -0.58
C ASN A 33 -15.96 -29.71 -1.99
N THR A 34 -17.26 -29.78 -2.34
CA THR A 34 -17.70 -30.14 -3.69
C THR A 34 -17.17 -29.17 -4.72
N ILE A 35 -17.34 -27.85 -4.51
CA ILE A 35 -16.80 -26.80 -5.40
C ILE A 35 -15.27 -26.92 -5.51
N TRP A 36 -14.59 -27.20 -4.40
CA TRP A 36 -13.15 -27.36 -4.40
C TRP A 36 -12.70 -28.62 -5.15
N GLY A 37 -13.46 -29.69 -5.06
CA GLY A 37 -13.22 -30.95 -5.77
C GLY A 37 -13.38 -30.85 -7.29
N LEU A 38 -14.22 -29.92 -7.76
CA LEU A 38 -14.48 -29.69 -9.19
C LEU A 38 -13.34 -28.96 -9.93
N ARG A 39 -12.11 -29.04 -9.44
CA ARG A 39 -10.95 -28.40 -10.08
C ARG A 39 -10.78 -28.93 -11.51
N GLY A 40 -10.63 -28.02 -12.45
CA GLY A 40 -10.21 -28.37 -13.79
C GLY A 40 -8.75 -28.83 -13.82
N THR A 41 -8.37 -29.49 -14.90
CA THR A 41 -6.97 -29.75 -15.26
C THR A 41 -6.50 -28.70 -16.26
N PRO A 42 -5.18 -28.56 -16.49
CA PRO A 42 -4.67 -27.69 -17.56
C PRO A 42 -5.26 -28.00 -18.95
N GLN A 43 -5.63 -29.26 -19.18
CA GLN A 43 -6.22 -29.73 -20.44
C GLN A 43 -7.75 -29.57 -20.46
N ASN A 44 -8.39 -29.50 -19.30
CA ASN A 44 -9.84 -29.33 -19.18
C ASN A 44 -10.11 -28.27 -18.10
N THR A 45 -9.97 -27.02 -18.50
CA THR A 45 -10.17 -25.85 -17.62
C THR A 45 -11.66 -25.67 -17.31
N VAL A 46 -11.95 -25.27 -16.08
CA VAL A 46 -13.29 -24.91 -15.66
C VAL A 46 -13.44 -23.41 -15.69
N ASP A 47 -14.42 -22.90 -16.41
CA ASP A 47 -14.77 -21.49 -16.32
C ASP A 47 -15.64 -21.27 -15.07
N TRP A 48 -15.13 -20.44 -14.16
CA TRP A 48 -15.76 -20.05 -12.90
C TRP A 48 -16.35 -18.64 -12.93
N THR A 49 -16.28 -17.96 -14.07
CA THR A 49 -16.63 -16.55 -14.19
C THR A 49 -18.15 -16.31 -14.12
N ASN A 50 -18.92 -17.23 -14.67
CA ASN A 50 -20.38 -17.17 -14.65
C ASN A 50 -20.99 -18.17 -13.66
N PRO A 51 -21.35 -17.74 -12.42
CA PRO A 51 -21.96 -18.64 -11.44
C PRO A 51 -23.30 -19.24 -11.86
N ASP A 52 -24.11 -18.53 -12.62
CA ASP A 52 -25.39 -19.08 -13.10
C ASP A 52 -25.18 -20.35 -13.92
N GLU A 53 -24.15 -20.42 -14.74
CA GLU A 53 -23.83 -21.59 -15.56
C GLU A 53 -23.17 -22.72 -14.76
N TRP A 54 -22.05 -22.41 -14.05
CA TRP A 54 -21.30 -23.50 -13.44
C TRP A 54 -22.01 -24.10 -12.22
N ILE A 55 -22.82 -23.31 -11.48
CA ILE A 55 -23.64 -23.84 -10.39
C ILE A 55 -24.69 -24.82 -10.96
N ASP A 56 -25.35 -24.43 -12.07
CA ASP A 56 -26.37 -25.25 -12.68
C ASP A 56 -25.83 -26.56 -13.26
N GLN A 57 -24.72 -26.48 -13.96
CA GLN A 57 -24.13 -27.60 -14.68
C GLN A 57 -23.32 -28.56 -13.79
N ARG A 58 -22.76 -28.11 -12.66
CA ARG A 58 -21.73 -28.84 -11.91
C ARG A 58 -22.11 -29.18 -10.47
N LEU A 59 -23.11 -28.54 -9.91
CA LEU A 59 -23.59 -28.84 -8.57
C LEU A 59 -24.95 -29.53 -8.60
N LEU A 60 -25.18 -30.42 -7.63
CA LEU A 60 -26.43 -31.17 -7.50
C LEU A 60 -26.97 -31.04 -6.08
N GLY A 61 -28.28 -31.28 -5.92
CA GLY A 61 -28.96 -31.34 -4.64
C GLY A 61 -28.70 -30.12 -3.76
N LYS A 62 -28.37 -30.36 -2.50
CA LYS A 62 -28.20 -29.33 -1.46
C LYS A 62 -27.04 -28.37 -1.73
N ASP A 63 -25.95 -28.87 -2.29
CA ASP A 63 -24.79 -28.03 -2.64
C ASP A 63 -25.17 -26.98 -3.69
N LYS A 64 -25.97 -27.36 -4.69
CA LYS A 64 -26.53 -26.45 -5.70
C LYS A 64 -27.45 -25.41 -5.07
N GLU A 65 -28.34 -25.83 -4.16
CA GLU A 65 -29.26 -24.92 -3.47
C GLU A 65 -28.50 -23.85 -2.66
N ILE A 66 -27.49 -24.27 -1.90
CA ILE A 66 -26.69 -23.34 -1.06
C ILE A 66 -25.87 -22.40 -1.93
N ALA A 67 -25.21 -22.90 -2.97
CA ALA A 67 -24.46 -22.07 -3.90
C ALA A 67 -25.36 -21.03 -4.58
N ASN A 68 -26.53 -21.43 -5.04
CA ASN A 68 -27.53 -20.52 -5.59
C ASN A 68 -28.04 -19.51 -4.55
N LYS A 69 -28.27 -19.94 -3.31
CA LYS A 69 -28.68 -19.03 -2.23
C LYS A 69 -27.64 -17.94 -1.99
N ILE A 70 -26.35 -18.29 -2.00
CA ILE A 70 -25.25 -17.30 -1.87
C ILE A 70 -25.25 -16.36 -3.07
N TRP A 71 -25.30 -16.88 -4.28
CA TRP A 71 -25.27 -16.10 -5.50
C TRP A 71 -26.45 -15.15 -5.62
N GLN A 72 -27.67 -15.66 -5.48
CA GLN A 72 -28.90 -14.87 -5.65
C GLN A 72 -29.11 -13.85 -4.52
N ARG A 73 -28.95 -14.26 -3.24
CA ARG A 73 -29.13 -13.35 -2.09
C ARG A 73 -28.06 -12.27 -1.98
N SER A 74 -26.94 -12.45 -2.64
CA SER A 74 -25.91 -11.43 -2.76
C SER A 74 -26.14 -10.46 -3.93
N ASN A 75 -27.30 -10.52 -4.60
CA ASN A 75 -27.55 -9.81 -5.85
C ASN A 75 -26.45 -10.07 -6.89
N ARG A 76 -25.99 -11.31 -6.99
CA ARG A 76 -24.94 -11.77 -7.90
C ARG A 76 -23.55 -11.10 -7.66
N ASN A 77 -23.28 -10.68 -6.43
CA ASN A 77 -22.00 -10.06 -6.07
C ASN A 77 -21.01 -11.01 -5.42
N VAL A 78 -21.48 -12.09 -4.76
CA VAL A 78 -20.60 -13.05 -4.08
C VAL A 78 -20.60 -14.38 -4.82
N ASN A 79 -19.56 -14.60 -5.63
CA ASN A 79 -19.35 -15.90 -6.28
C ASN A 79 -18.99 -16.95 -5.22
N PRO A 80 -19.77 -18.05 -5.05
CA PRO A 80 -19.50 -19.08 -4.05
C PRO A 80 -18.09 -19.68 -4.12
N ARG A 81 -17.50 -19.72 -5.31
CA ARG A 81 -16.13 -20.21 -5.56
C ARG A 81 -15.05 -19.33 -4.89
N TRP A 82 -15.30 -18.03 -4.76
CA TRP A 82 -14.32 -17.05 -4.29
C TRP A 82 -14.50 -16.62 -2.82
N THR A 83 -15.30 -17.36 -2.04
CA THR A 83 -15.61 -17.03 -0.63
C THR A 83 -14.46 -17.31 0.34
N ARG A 84 -13.36 -17.95 -0.08
CA ARG A 84 -12.27 -18.39 0.82
C ARG A 84 -11.64 -17.24 1.63
N GLY A 85 -11.46 -16.08 1.02
CA GLY A 85 -10.95 -14.90 1.72
C GLY A 85 -11.88 -14.46 2.85
N CYS A 86 -13.20 -14.44 2.58
CA CYS A 86 -14.21 -14.15 3.60
C CYS A 86 -14.18 -15.18 4.73
N GLN A 87 -14.05 -16.47 4.41
CA GLN A 87 -13.95 -17.53 5.42
C GLN A 87 -12.73 -17.35 6.32
N PHE A 88 -11.57 -16.99 5.76
CA PHE A 88 -10.37 -16.69 6.55
C PHE A 88 -10.59 -15.50 7.49
N LEU A 89 -11.22 -14.43 7.03
CA LEU A 89 -11.52 -13.28 7.87
C LEU A 89 -12.50 -13.65 8.99
N ILE A 90 -13.58 -14.35 8.64
CA ILE A 90 -14.63 -14.79 9.56
C ILE A 90 -14.04 -15.66 10.68
N SER A 91 -13.25 -16.67 10.33
CA SER A 91 -12.64 -17.59 11.32
C SER A 91 -11.48 -16.93 12.07
N GLY A 92 -10.64 -16.15 11.40
CA GLY A 92 -9.47 -15.50 11.99
C GLY A 92 -9.81 -14.48 13.06
N TYR A 93 -11.01 -13.91 13.00
CA TYR A 93 -11.51 -12.92 13.96
C TYR A 93 -12.73 -13.37 14.76
N ASN A 94 -13.06 -14.67 14.70
CA ASN A 94 -14.19 -15.26 15.43
C ASN A 94 -15.50 -14.50 15.24
N LEU A 95 -15.82 -14.11 13.98
CA LEU A 95 -17.06 -13.39 13.69
C LEU A 95 -18.30 -14.28 13.71
N ILE A 96 -18.09 -15.60 13.71
CA ILE A 96 -19.13 -16.61 13.73
C ILE A 96 -18.74 -17.70 14.75
N SER A 97 -19.75 -18.27 15.39
CA SER A 97 -19.63 -19.43 16.27
C SER A 97 -20.53 -20.55 15.79
N GLU A 98 -20.34 -21.73 16.36
CA GLU A 98 -21.22 -22.87 16.19
C GLU A 98 -22.19 -22.95 17.38
N ASP A 99 -23.47 -23.05 17.09
CA ASP A 99 -24.50 -23.36 18.05
C ASP A 99 -25.46 -24.40 17.47
N ASN A 100 -25.63 -25.55 18.15
CA ASN A 100 -26.46 -26.68 17.71
C ASN A 100 -26.24 -27.09 16.24
N GLY A 101 -24.96 -27.11 15.81
CA GLY A 101 -24.57 -27.47 14.44
C GLY A 101 -24.89 -26.43 13.37
N THR A 102 -25.29 -25.23 13.77
CA THR A 102 -25.56 -24.10 12.88
C THR A 102 -24.60 -22.93 13.12
N PHE A 103 -24.40 -22.11 12.10
CA PHE A 103 -23.64 -20.88 12.24
C PHE A 103 -24.44 -19.78 12.94
N GLN A 104 -23.84 -19.15 13.97
CA GLN A 104 -24.41 -18.01 14.67
C GLN A 104 -23.40 -16.85 14.71
N LEU A 105 -23.87 -15.61 14.57
CA LEU A 105 -23.00 -14.45 14.74
C LEU A 105 -22.59 -14.33 16.21
N THR A 106 -21.30 -14.17 16.43
CA THR A 106 -20.77 -13.71 17.72
C THR A 106 -21.09 -12.23 17.93
N ASP A 107 -20.86 -11.68 19.12
CA ASP A 107 -21.00 -10.24 19.34
C ASP A 107 -20.03 -9.45 18.44
N ALA A 108 -18.81 -9.94 18.26
CA ALA A 108 -17.87 -9.37 17.28
C ALA A 108 -18.42 -9.44 15.84
N GLY A 109 -19.10 -10.52 15.48
CA GLY A 109 -19.75 -10.65 14.17
C GLY A 109 -20.93 -9.69 13.99
N LYS A 110 -21.75 -9.49 15.02
CA LYS A 110 -22.83 -8.51 15.03
C LYS A 110 -22.30 -7.09 14.82
N ASP A 111 -21.26 -6.70 15.56
CA ASP A 111 -20.60 -5.41 15.44
C ASP A 111 -19.99 -5.21 14.05
N PHE A 112 -19.30 -6.23 13.54
CA PHE A 112 -18.72 -6.18 12.19
C PHE A 112 -19.77 -5.98 11.10
N VAL A 113 -20.94 -6.60 11.24
CA VAL A 113 -22.04 -6.51 10.25
C VAL A 113 -22.80 -5.19 10.35
N SER A 114 -22.98 -4.64 11.55
CA SER A 114 -23.86 -3.48 11.78
C SER A 114 -23.12 -2.15 11.78
N ASN A 115 -21.82 -2.13 12.14
CA ASN A 115 -21.06 -0.89 12.32
C ASN A 115 -19.70 -0.92 11.59
N PRO A 116 -19.56 -0.22 10.44
CA PRO A 116 -18.33 -0.21 9.65
C PRO A 116 -17.14 0.50 10.32
N ILE A 117 -17.35 1.13 11.47
CA ILE A 117 -16.33 1.83 12.27
C ILE A 117 -16.26 1.30 13.72
N SER A 118 -16.82 0.11 13.98
CA SER A 118 -16.77 -0.53 15.30
C SER A 118 -15.33 -0.81 15.74
N ASP A 119 -15.13 -1.01 17.04
CA ASP A 119 -13.82 -1.38 17.59
C ASP A 119 -13.31 -2.70 17.03
N VAL A 120 -14.21 -3.63 16.70
CA VAL A 120 -13.86 -4.89 16.00
C VAL A 120 -13.27 -4.59 14.63
N VAL A 121 -13.91 -3.74 13.84
CA VAL A 121 -13.43 -3.35 12.50
C VAL A 121 -12.09 -2.63 12.60
N LYS A 122 -11.95 -1.65 13.52
CA LYS A 122 -10.70 -0.92 13.74
C LYS A 122 -9.56 -1.85 14.16
N ARG A 123 -9.83 -2.80 15.06
CA ARG A 123 -8.84 -3.81 15.47
C ARG A 123 -8.38 -4.65 14.30
N ILE A 124 -9.29 -5.14 13.46
CA ILE A 124 -8.94 -5.90 12.25
C ILE A 124 -8.08 -5.06 11.32
N ASP A 125 -8.45 -3.81 11.08
CA ASP A 125 -7.74 -2.90 10.19
C ASP A 125 -6.32 -2.56 10.69
N ILE A 126 -6.13 -2.45 12.01
CA ILE A 126 -4.81 -2.28 12.63
C ILE A 126 -3.98 -3.56 12.46
N GLU A 127 -4.51 -4.71 12.87
CA GLU A 127 -3.79 -6.00 12.84
C GLU A 127 -3.43 -6.42 11.41
N GLU A 128 -4.27 -6.10 10.43
CA GLU A 128 -4.09 -6.47 9.03
C GLU A 128 -3.38 -5.38 8.19
N GLY A 129 -2.95 -4.28 8.81
CA GLY A 129 -2.11 -3.26 8.18
C GLY A 129 -2.86 -2.26 7.30
N LEU A 130 -4.20 -2.20 7.34
CA LEU A 130 -4.95 -1.23 6.54
C LEU A 130 -4.72 0.20 7.03
N ILE A 131 -4.60 0.38 8.36
CA ILE A 131 -4.28 1.69 8.95
C ILE A 131 -2.90 2.17 8.51
N GLN A 132 -1.90 1.27 8.39
CA GLN A 132 -0.58 1.63 7.86
C GLN A 132 -0.65 2.13 6.41
N ILE A 133 -1.45 1.47 5.56
CA ILE A 133 -1.64 1.91 4.17
C ILE A 133 -2.31 3.28 4.11
N LEU A 134 -3.34 3.53 4.93
CA LEU A 134 -4.00 4.84 5.00
C LEU A 134 -3.03 5.93 5.48
N ARG A 135 -2.19 5.63 6.48
CA ARG A 135 -1.17 6.55 6.98
C ARG A 135 -0.16 6.91 5.90
N GLN A 136 0.34 5.92 5.17
CA GLN A 136 1.26 6.16 4.06
C GLN A 136 0.62 7.01 2.95
N LEU A 137 -0.63 6.71 2.56
CA LEU A 137 -1.37 7.51 1.58
C LEU A 137 -1.64 8.94 2.06
N SER A 138 -1.83 9.17 3.36
CA SER A 138 -2.01 10.53 3.90
C SER A 138 -0.74 11.38 3.79
N LEU A 139 0.44 10.77 3.79
CA LEU A 139 1.73 11.45 3.64
C LEU A 139 2.06 11.79 2.19
N ILE A 140 1.75 10.89 1.26
CA ILE A 140 2.11 11.08 -0.16
C ILE A 140 0.99 11.69 -1.01
N GLU A 141 -0.22 11.91 -0.42
CA GLU A 141 -1.46 12.40 -1.06
C GLU A 141 -1.94 11.53 -2.23
N ARG A 142 -1.03 11.14 -3.12
CA ARG A 142 -1.28 10.34 -4.32
C ARG A 142 -0.10 9.42 -4.58
N GLY A 143 -0.35 8.12 -4.76
CA GLY A 143 0.69 7.14 -5.05
C GLY A 143 0.21 5.98 -5.91
N LYS A 144 1.14 5.39 -6.66
CA LYS A 144 0.96 4.08 -7.31
C LYS A 144 1.26 2.98 -6.29
N ARG A 145 0.87 1.73 -6.60
CA ARG A 145 1.25 0.59 -5.73
C ARG A 145 2.75 0.46 -5.51
N ALA A 146 3.56 0.81 -6.52
CA ALA A 146 5.00 0.78 -6.41
C ALA A 146 5.53 1.75 -5.34
N ASP A 147 4.92 2.92 -5.22
CA ASP A 147 5.33 3.95 -4.26
C ASP A 147 5.00 3.55 -2.81
N LEU A 148 3.99 2.68 -2.64
CA LEU A 148 3.59 2.13 -1.33
C LEU A 148 4.39 0.88 -0.93
N LEU A 149 5.10 0.25 -1.87
CA LEU A 149 5.68 -1.08 -1.69
C LEU A 149 6.85 -1.07 -0.71
N VAL A 150 7.70 -0.05 -0.72
CA VAL A 150 8.92 0.00 0.09
C VAL A 150 8.57 -0.06 1.59
N GLU A 151 7.72 0.84 2.06
CA GLU A 151 7.26 0.84 3.45
C GLU A 151 6.39 -0.37 3.79
N TRP A 152 5.57 -0.84 2.82
CA TRP A 152 4.78 -2.04 3.01
C TRP A 152 5.63 -3.30 3.19
N GLU A 153 6.71 -3.43 2.44
CA GLU A 153 7.66 -4.53 2.58
C GLU A 153 8.35 -4.49 3.95
N GLU A 154 8.75 -3.31 4.39
CA GLU A 154 9.34 -3.13 5.72
C GLU A 154 8.31 -3.47 6.82
N TYR A 155 7.10 -2.91 6.76
CA TYR A 155 6.03 -3.23 7.70
C TYR A 155 5.74 -4.73 7.78
N THR A 156 5.64 -5.40 6.62
CA THR A 156 5.32 -6.83 6.58
C THR A 156 6.44 -7.73 7.12
N LYS A 157 7.70 -7.30 7.11
CA LYS A 157 8.82 -8.04 7.74
C LYS A 157 8.60 -8.20 9.25
N TYR A 158 8.07 -7.18 9.91
CA TYR A 158 7.83 -7.19 11.35
C TYR A 158 6.45 -7.72 11.76
N HIS A 159 5.46 -7.58 10.87
CA HIS A 159 4.06 -7.87 11.19
C HIS A 159 3.50 -9.10 10.47
N SER A 160 4.33 -9.86 9.74
CA SER A 160 3.90 -11.09 9.07
C SER A 160 5.03 -12.10 8.92
N ASN A 161 4.68 -13.35 8.59
CA ASN A 161 5.64 -14.40 8.25
C ASN A 161 5.89 -14.52 6.73
N ILE A 162 5.56 -13.49 5.96
CA ILE A 162 5.68 -13.52 4.50
C ILE A 162 7.15 -13.37 4.09
N LYS A 163 7.65 -14.35 3.32
CA LYS A 163 9.04 -14.34 2.80
C LYS A 163 9.12 -13.87 1.36
N GLN A 164 8.09 -14.14 0.54
CA GLN A 164 8.11 -13.89 -0.90
C GLN A 164 7.54 -12.50 -1.26
N ASP A 165 8.25 -11.76 -2.09
CA ASP A 165 7.84 -10.41 -2.52
C ASP A 165 6.55 -10.40 -3.35
N SER A 166 6.34 -11.44 -4.18
CA SER A 166 5.09 -11.60 -4.93
C SER A 166 3.87 -11.70 -4.01
N VAL A 167 4.01 -12.37 -2.87
CA VAL A 167 2.96 -12.49 -1.85
C VAL A 167 2.73 -11.15 -1.15
N ARG A 168 3.79 -10.40 -0.79
CA ARG A 168 3.67 -9.05 -0.21
C ARG A 168 2.93 -8.10 -1.14
N LYS A 169 3.22 -8.16 -2.45
CA LYS A 169 2.52 -7.38 -3.49
C LYS A 169 1.03 -7.72 -3.58
N ASP A 170 0.66 -9.01 -3.48
CA ASP A 170 -0.74 -9.44 -3.48
C ASP A 170 -1.47 -9.02 -2.19
N TYR A 171 -0.81 -9.09 -1.04
CA TYR A 171 -1.34 -8.60 0.23
C TYR A 171 -1.67 -7.11 0.19
N LEU A 172 -0.76 -6.28 -0.34
CA LEU A 172 -1.01 -4.85 -0.54
C LEU A 172 -2.19 -4.61 -1.50
N ARG A 173 -2.21 -5.32 -2.62
CA ARG A 173 -3.27 -5.20 -3.63
C ARG A 173 -4.66 -5.46 -3.05
N ARG A 174 -4.81 -6.52 -2.26
CA ARG A 174 -6.09 -6.91 -1.66
C ARG A 174 -6.56 -5.91 -0.62
N ARG A 175 -5.66 -5.40 0.22
CA ARG A 175 -5.99 -4.40 1.23
C ARG A 175 -6.36 -3.05 0.61
N LEU A 176 -5.67 -2.66 -0.44
CA LEU A 176 -6.07 -1.49 -1.23
C LEU A 176 -7.45 -1.66 -1.87
N ALA A 177 -7.79 -2.86 -2.38
CA ALA A 177 -9.13 -3.15 -2.90
C ALA A 177 -10.20 -2.98 -1.82
N ASN A 178 -9.99 -3.54 -0.62
CA ASN A 178 -10.88 -3.36 0.53
C ASN A 178 -11.06 -1.88 0.91
N LEU A 179 -9.99 -1.10 0.96
CA LEU A 179 -10.06 0.33 1.27
C LEU A 179 -10.81 1.12 0.20
N VAL A 180 -10.71 0.71 -1.06
CA VAL A 180 -11.49 1.29 -2.18
C VAL A 180 -12.97 0.90 -2.08
N ASP A 181 -13.30 -0.37 -1.79
CA ASP A 181 -14.67 -0.84 -1.56
C ASP A 181 -15.38 -0.01 -0.47
N ARG A 182 -14.65 0.30 0.62
CA ARG A 182 -15.14 1.11 1.75
C ARG A 182 -15.14 2.62 1.49
N LYS A 183 -14.65 3.05 0.32
CA LYS A 183 -14.51 4.46 -0.09
C LYS A 183 -13.56 5.28 0.81
N TYR A 184 -12.62 4.63 1.49
CA TYR A 184 -11.55 5.30 2.24
C TYR A 184 -10.39 5.71 1.33
N VAL A 185 -10.27 5.02 0.22
CA VAL A 185 -9.29 5.29 -0.84
C VAL A 185 -10.04 5.38 -2.17
N LYS A 186 -9.66 6.35 -3.00
CA LYS A 186 -10.12 6.47 -4.39
C LYS A 186 -9.02 5.95 -5.31
N ARG A 187 -9.40 5.12 -6.28
CA ARG A 187 -8.50 4.65 -7.34
C ARG A 187 -8.81 5.35 -8.65
N ASN A 188 -7.79 5.99 -9.25
CA ASN A 188 -7.86 6.62 -10.56
C ASN A 188 -6.81 5.93 -11.47
N GLY A 189 -7.25 4.98 -12.29
CA GLY A 189 -6.36 4.14 -13.10
C GLY A 189 -5.41 3.32 -12.22
N VAL A 190 -4.12 3.67 -12.23
CA VAL A 190 -3.06 3.01 -11.43
C VAL A 190 -2.73 3.73 -10.13
N THR A 191 -3.36 4.87 -9.87
CA THR A 191 -3.05 5.78 -8.75
C THR A 191 -4.12 5.67 -7.67
N TYR A 192 -3.69 5.72 -6.42
CA TYR A 192 -4.51 5.68 -5.21
C TYR A 192 -4.38 7.00 -4.45
N CYS A 193 -5.49 7.54 -3.95
CA CYS A 193 -5.55 8.75 -3.13
C CYS A 193 -6.43 8.47 -1.91
N ILE A 194 -6.02 8.93 -0.73
CA ILE A 194 -6.88 8.89 0.45
C ILE A 194 -8.04 9.88 0.28
N THR A 195 -9.23 9.52 0.77
CA THR A 195 -10.41 10.41 0.75
C THR A 195 -10.56 11.10 2.11
N ASP A 196 -11.41 12.15 2.18
CA ASP A 196 -11.75 12.78 3.47
C ASP A 196 -12.36 11.77 4.44
N LYS A 197 -13.18 10.83 3.95
CA LYS A 197 -13.71 9.72 4.74
C LYS A 197 -12.59 8.84 5.28
N GLY A 198 -11.57 8.56 4.46
CA GLY A 198 -10.38 7.79 4.86
C GLY A 198 -9.53 8.52 5.90
N LEU A 199 -9.33 9.82 5.74
CA LEU A 199 -8.60 10.66 6.72
C LEU A 199 -9.31 10.69 8.07
N ASN A 200 -10.64 10.89 8.07
CA ASN A 200 -11.43 10.89 9.31
C ASN A 200 -11.42 9.52 10.00
N TYR A 201 -11.47 8.44 9.21
CA TYR A 201 -11.37 7.09 9.74
C TYR A 201 -9.99 6.82 10.35
N LEU A 202 -8.91 7.19 9.66
CA LEU A 202 -7.54 7.07 10.17
C LEU A 202 -7.39 7.74 11.54
N ARG A 203 -7.85 9.00 11.68
CA ARG A 203 -7.82 9.72 12.95
C ARG A 203 -8.58 8.97 14.04
N SER A 204 -9.79 8.51 13.74
CA SER A 204 -10.62 7.78 14.72
C SER A 204 -10.03 6.44 15.14
N ALA A 205 -9.30 5.75 14.28
CA ALA A 205 -8.65 4.48 14.58
C ALA A 205 -7.36 4.66 15.41
N GLU A 206 -6.69 5.78 15.23
CA GLU A 206 -5.51 6.13 16.04
C GLU A 206 -5.90 6.59 17.46
N ASP A 207 -7.04 7.26 17.63
CA ASP A 207 -7.52 7.69 18.95
C ASP A 207 -7.98 6.53 19.85
N THR A 208 -8.38 5.40 19.27
CA THR A 208 -8.82 4.19 20.03
C THR A 208 -7.70 3.29 20.48
N ASN A 209 -6.44 3.57 20.16
CA ASN A 209 -5.31 2.75 20.59
C ASN A 209 -5.00 2.98 22.08
N PRO A 210 -5.03 1.93 22.96
CA PRO A 210 -4.96 2.09 24.42
C PRO A 210 -3.59 2.51 24.97
N ASN A 211 -2.58 2.79 24.11
CA ASN A 211 -1.27 3.23 24.59
C ASN A 211 -1.05 4.73 24.26
N PRO A 212 -1.36 5.65 25.22
CA PRO A 212 -1.30 7.10 25.01
C PRO A 212 0.10 7.63 24.69
N THR A 213 1.15 6.94 25.15
CA THR A 213 2.54 7.35 24.91
C THR A 213 2.95 7.07 23.47
N ILE A 214 2.63 5.88 22.96
CA ILE A 214 2.89 5.50 21.55
C ILE A 214 2.09 6.37 20.58
N ASN A 215 0.86 6.74 20.96
CA ASN A 215 0.03 7.63 20.16
C ASN A 215 0.59 9.06 20.08
N LYS A 216 1.14 9.58 21.17
CA LYS A 216 1.72 10.93 21.22
C LYS A 216 3.01 11.00 20.40
N GLU A 217 3.88 9.99 20.49
CA GLU A 217 5.07 9.85 19.67
C GLU A 217 4.75 9.69 18.18
N ASN A 218 3.77 8.84 17.84
CA ASN A 218 3.34 8.64 16.46
C ASN A 218 2.69 9.88 15.86
N ARG A 219 1.97 10.69 16.67
CA ARG A 219 1.42 11.99 16.23
C ARG A 219 2.55 12.99 15.98
N LEU A 220 3.48 13.11 16.91
CA LEU A 220 4.62 14.01 16.78
C LEU A 220 5.49 13.65 15.55
N ASN A 221 5.82 12.39 15.37
CA ASN A 221 6.59 11.93 14.22
C ASN A 221 5.87 12.24 12.89
N ARG A 222 4.55 12.04 12.84
CA ARG A 222 3.74 12.37 11.66
C ARG A 222 3.70 13.87 11.38
N ASP A 223 3.54 14.69 12.40
CA ASP A 223 3.53 16.14 12.26
C ASP A 223 4.90 16.65 11.78
N ILE A 224 5.99 16.04 12.27
CA ILE A 224 7.36 16.30 11.82
C ILE A 224 7.54 15.85 10.34
N GLU A 225 7.07 14.66 9.98
CA GLU A 225 7.16 14.16 8.60
C GLU A 225 6.35 15.02 7.63
N PHE A 226 5.14 15.43 8.02
CA PHE A 226 4.30 16.35 7.24
C PHE A 226 4.99 17.69 7.04
N PHE A 227 5.49 18.29 8.12
CA PHE A 227 6.26 19.54 8.06
C PHE A 227 7.49 19.41 7.16
N ASN A 228 8.28 18.38 7.33
CA ASN A 228 9.45 18.12 6.50
C ASN A 228 9.09 17.94 5.01
N LYS A 229 7.94 17.32 4.73
CA LYS A 229 7.44 17.16 3.35
C LYS A 229 7.06 18.52 2.75
N GLU A 230 6.34 19.35 3.48
CA GLU A 230 6.01 20.71 3.03
C GLU A 230 7.28 21.53 2.77
N GLN A 231 8.25 21.47 3.69
CA GLN A 231 9.55 22.16 3.51
C GLN A 231 10.30 21.67 2.26
N ARG A 232 10.28 20.36 1.99
CA ARG A 232 10.88 19.81 0.75
C ARG A 232 10.18 20.30 -0.51
N ILE A 233 8.87 20.42 -0.51
CA ILE A 233 8.09 20.96 -1.65
C ILE A 233 8.44 22.42 -1.88
N LEU A 234 8.46 23.23 -0.82
CA LEU A 234 8.83 24.64 -0.89
C LEU A 234 10.28 24.81 -1.36
N LEU A 235 11.21 24.02 -0.85
CA LEU A 235 12.60 24.03 -1.29
C LEU A 235 12.74 23.65 -2.76
N LYS A 236 12.08 22.60 -3.22
CA LYS A 236 12.08 22.22 -4.64
C LYS A 236 11.53 23.33 -5.52
N LYS A 237 10.44 23.97 -5.13
CA LYS A 237 9.87 25.12 -5.84
C LYS A 237 10.89 26.26 -5.89
N PHE A 238 11.45 26.67 -4.76
CA PHE A 238 12.46 27.71 -4.68
C PHE A 238 13.65 27.42 -5.60
N LEU A 239 14.22 26.21 -5.56
CA LEU A 239 15.34 25.81 -6.40
C LEU A 239 14.95 25.80 -7.89
N SER A 240 13.71 25.43 -8.24
CA SER A 240 13.22 25.43 -9.63
C SER A 240 13.04 26.85 -10.21
N GLU A 241 12.77 27.84 -9.36
CA GLU A 241 12.57 29.26 -9.74
C GLU A 241 13.88 30.07 -9.66
N THR A 242 14.94 29.53 -9.04
CA THR A 242 16.23 30.20 -8.87
C THR A 242 16.95 30.32 -10.22
N THR A 243 17.65 31.44 -10.44
CA THR A 243 18.49 31.64 -11.64
C THR A 243 19.66 30.65 -11.70
N PRO A 244 20.17 30.26 -12.88
CA PRO A 244 21.29 29.31 -12.98
C PRO A 244 22.49 29.70 -12.12
N TYR A 245 22.96 30.94 -12.24
CA TYR A 245 24.10 31.47 -11.48
C TYR A 245 23.88 31.41 -9.95
N ARG A 246 22.68 31.75 -9.49
CA ARG A 246 22.35 31.65 -8.07
C ARG A 246 22.27 30.19 -7.61
N PHE A 247 21.84 29.28 -8.47
CA PHE A 247 21.80 27.86 -8.17
C PHE A 247 23.21 27.27 -8.05
N GLU A 248 24.17 27.69 -8.89
CA GLU A 248 25.59 27.31 -8.78
C GLU A 248 26.21 27.80 -7.46
N ASN A 249 25.89 29.04 -7.03
CA ASN A 249 26.33 29.55 -5.73
C ASN A 249 25.72 28.76 -4.55
N ILE A 250 24.47 28.35 -4.62
CA ILE A 250 23.86 27.49 -3.61
C ILE A 250 24.60 26.14 -3.53
N ILE A 251 25.01 25.57 -4.66
CA ILE A 251 25.80 24.33 -4.69
C ILE A 251 27.19 24.56 -4.09
N LYS A 252 27.82 25.68 -4.40
CA LYS A 252 29.11 26.09 -3.78
C LYS A 252 28.98 26.14 -2.25
N ASP A 253 27.97 26.83 -1.74
CA ASP A 253 27.76 26.99 -0.29
C ASP A 253 27.43 25.64 0.36
N LEU A 254 26.70 24.79 -0.30
CA LEU A 254 26.41 23.41 0.15
C LEU A 254 27.68 22.58 0.27
N LEU A 255 28.55 22.59 -0.75
CA LEU A 255 29.82 21.85 -0.72
C LEU A 255 30.74 22.36 0.39
N SER A 256 30.80 23.69 0.57
CA SER A 256 31.57 24.28 1.69
C SER A 256 31.03 23.84 3.05
N ALA A 257 29.68 23.78 3.21
CA ALA A 257 29.03 23.26 4.42
C ALA A 257 29.26 21.75 4.64
N MET A 258 29.49 20.99 3.56
CA MET A 258 29.83 19.57 3.61
C MET A 258 31.32 19.30 3.92
N GLY A 259 32.12 20.35 4.09
CA GLY A 259 33.52 20.23 4.43
C GLY A 259 34.50 20.13 3.25
N TYR A 260 34.06 20.57 2.07
CA TYR A 260 34.98 20.73 0.94
C TYR A 260 35.79 21.98 1.08
N ASP A 261 37.10 21.89 0.76
CA ASP A 261 38.01 23.00 0.71
C ASP A 261 38.06 23.64 -0.69
N ASP A 262 38.47 24.88 -0.77
CA ASP A 262 38.72 25.66 -2.01
C ASP A 262 37.57 25.59 -3.02
N VAL A 263 36.30 25.67 -2.54
CA VAL A 263 35.13 25.59 -3.38
C VAL A 263 34.94 26.88 -4.18
N LYS A 264 34.90 26.78 -5.52
CA LYS A 264 34.79 27.91 -6.45
C LYS A 264 33.75 27.65 -7.51
N VAL A 265 32.94 28.68 -7.85
CA VAL A 265 32.10 28.70 -9.07
C VAL A 265 33.04 29.11 -10.22
N THR A 266 32.96 28.40 -11.33
CA THR A 266 33.75 28.68 -12.53
C THR A 266 33.19 29.90 -13.29
N SER A 267 34.05 30.58 -14.07
CA SER A 267 33.59 31.73 -14.88
C SER A 267 32.74 31.28 -16.05
N PRO A 268 31.56 31.91 -16.33
CA PRO A 268 30.66 31.55 -17.42
C PRO A 268 31.29 31.52 -18.82
N THR A 269 32.42 32.28 -18.99
CA THR A 269 33.12 32.37 -20.29
C THR A 269 34.11 31.26 -20.53
N ASN A 270 34.40 30.43 -19.52
CA ASN A 270 35.46 29.41 -19.59
C ASN A 270 35.14 28.14 -18.79
N ASP A 271 33.86 27.89 -18.54
CA ASP A 271 33.39 26.81 -17.68
C ASP A 271 33.60 25.39 -18.28
N LYS A 272 33.73 25.31 -19.61
CA LYS A 272 33.95 24.03 -20.34
C LYS A 272 33.01 22.90 -19.89
N GLY A 273 31.84 23.27 -19.35
CA GLY A 273 30.86 22.33 -18.83
C GLY A 273 31.09 21.91 -17.36
N VAL A 274 31.87 22.68 -16.62
CA VAL A 274 32.06 22.54 -15.16
C VAL A 274 31.63 23.83 -14.49
N ASP A 275 30.69 23.75 -13.57
CA ASP A 275 30.08 24.93 -12.95
C ASP A 275 30.69 25.21 -11.56
N VAL A 276 31.12 24.18 -10.83
CA VAL A 276 31.70 24.29 -9.51
C VAL A 276 32.89 23.33 -9.37
N THR A 277 33.98 23.78 -8.68
CA THR A 277 35.09 22.91 -8.30
C THR A 277 35.28 22.95 -6.79
N GLY A 278 35.81 21.88 -6.23
CA GLY A 278 36.11 21.77 -4.79
C GLY A 278 37.13 20.69 -4.52
N ILE A 279 37.68 20.69 -3.31
CA ILE A 279 38.67 19.73 -2.83
C ILE A 279 38.05 18.97 -1.66
N SER A 280 37.99 17.64 -1.74
CA SER A 280 37.61 16.78 -0.62
C SER A 280 38.86 16.08 -0.03
N GLN A 281 38.91 15.95 1.30
CA GLN A 281 39.93 15.23 2.00
C GLN A 281 39.39 13.95 2.62
N ASN A 282 39.93 12.80 2.20
CA ASN A 282 39.62 11.50 2.77
C ASN A 282 40.87 10.86 3.38
N GLY A 283 41.06 11.08 4.68
CA GLY A 283 42.25 10.66 5.38
C GLY A 283 43.49 11.38 4.84
N ILE A 284 44.46 10.65 4.26
CA ILE A 284 45.68 11.19 3.64
C ILE A 284 45.50 11.54 2.15
N THR A 285 44.33 11.26 1.57
CA THR A 285 44.11 11.47 0.15
C THR A 285 43.32 12.76 -0.08
N THR A 286 43.84 13.60 -0.96
CA THR A 286 43.18 14.82 -1.44
C THR A 286 42.63 14.56 -2.83
N VAL A 287 41.31 14.80 -3.02
CA VAL A 287 40.63 14.62 -4.29
C VAL A 287 40.07 15.96 -4.76
N LYS A 288 40.44 16.36 -5.96
CA LYS A 288 39.82 17.50 -6.63
C LYS A 288 38.57 17.05 -7.35
N GLU A 289 37.47 17.66 -7.03
CA GLU A 289 36.18 17.31 -7.61
C GLU A 289 35.68 18.42 -8.54
N VAL A 290 35.06 18.01 -9.63
CA VAL A 290 34.44 18.91 -10.62
C VAL A 290 32.94 18.57 -10.71
N ILE A 291 32.12 19.59 -10.62
CA ILE A 291 30.68 19.47 -10.52
C ILE A 291 30.02 20.24 -11.66
N GLN A 292 29.15 19.56 -12.42
CA GLN A 292 28.24 20.22 -13.35
C GLN A 292 26.84 20.30 -12.74
N VAL A 293 26.29 21.48 -12.70
CA VAL A 293 24.98 21.78 -12.11
C VAL A 293 23.92 21.80 -13.20
N LYS A 294 22.94 20.92 -13.12
CA LYS A 294 21.84 20.87 -14.10
C LYS A 294 20.50 20.99 -13.39
N ARG A 295 19.77 22.05 -13.70
CA ARG A 295 18.41 22.27 -13.20
C ARG A 295 17.39 21.70 -14.18
N ASN A 296 17.01 20.43 -13.99
CA ASN A 296 15.96 19.78 -14.77
C ASN A 296 14.67 19.71 -13.95
N THR A 297 13.62 20.40 -14.39
CA THR A 297 12.32 20.40 -13.73
C THR A 297 11.43 19.22 -14.17
N ASN A 298 11.62 18.69 -15.39
CA ASN A 298 10.71 17.73 -16.02
C ASN A 298 11.38 16.45 -16.54
N SER A 299 12.70 16.31 -16.43
CA SER A 299 13.42 15.15 -16.96
C SER A 299 14.64 14.79 -16.10
N ASN A 300 15.08 13.54 -16.20
CA ASN A 300 16.33 13.09 -15.57
C ASN A 300 17.54 13.57 -16.38
N VAL A 301 18.72 13.63 -15.72
CA VAL A 301 20.01 13.85 -16.40
C VAL A 301 20.26 12.69 -17.37
N THR A 302 20.58 13.03 -18.62
CA THR A 302 20.76 12.07 -19.71
C THR A 302 22.23 11.70 -19.90
N ARG A 303 22.49 10.55 -20.55
CA ARG A 303 23.84 10.08 -20.83
C ARG A 303 24.75 11.10 -21.52
N PRO A 304 24.31 11.88 -22.53
CA PRO A 304 25.14 12.90 -23.16
C PRO A 304 25.70 13.96 -22.18
N VAL A 305 24.94 14.32 -21.13
CA VAL A 305 25.41 15.25 -20.08
C VAL A 305 26.53 14.63 -19.26
N LEU A 306 26.42 13.33 -18.92
CA LEU A 306 27.46 12.62 -18.20
C LEU A 306 28.72 12.43 -19.04
N ASP A 307 28.58 12.15 -20.35
CA ASP A 307 29.69 11.99 -21.26
C ASP A 307 30.42 13.33 -21.49
N ALA A 308 29.70 14.45 -21.54
CA ALA A 308 30.27 15.79 -21.60
C ALA A 308 31.09 16.11 -20.34
N LEU A 309 30.57 15.83 -19.14
CA LEU A 309 31.29 16.01 -17.89
C LEU A 309 32.57 15.15 -17.83
N ARG A 310 32.50 13.88 -18.23
CA ARG A 310 33.64 12.97 -18.34
C ARG A 310 34.74 13.53 -19.27
N GLY A 311 34.33 14.09 -20.41
CA GLY A 311 35.28 14.70 -21.35
C GLY A 311 36.00 15.93 -20.83
N CYS A 312 35.47 16.57 -19.77
CA CYS A 312 36.11 17.72 -19.13
C CYS A 312 37.16 17.35 -18.08
N LEU A 313 37.15 16.14 -17.51
CA LEU A 313 37.99 15.72 -16.40
C LEU A 313 39.50 15.92 -16.69
N HIS A 314 39.98 15.55 -17.86
CA HIS A 314 41.40 15.69 -18.27
C HIS A 314 41.94 17.13 -18.29
N ARG A 315 41.08 18.12 -18.06
CA ARG A 315 41.48 19.54 -18.07
C ARG A 315 41.65 20.13 -16.67
N PHE A 316 41.36 19.34 -15.67
CA PHE A 316 41.39 19.70 -14.25
C PHE A 316 42.39 18.86 -13.46
N ASP A 317 43.10 17.94 -14.13
CA ASP A 317 44.24 17.19 -13.56
C ASP A 317 45.44 18.09 -13.27
#